data_b8e755fed5a78e456fac4ca880bef7cc
#
_entry.id   b8e755fed5a78e456fac4ca880bef7cc
#
_cell.length_a   1.000
_cell.length_b   1.000
_cell.length_c   1.000
_cell.angle_alpha   90.00
_cell.angle_beta   90.00
_cell.angle_gamma   90.00
#
_symmetry.space_group_name_H-M   'P 1'
#
loop_
_entity.id
_entity.type
_entity.pdbx_description
1 polymer ?
#
loop_
_entity_poly.entity_id
_entity_poly.type
_entity_poly.pdbx_seq_one_letter_code
_entity_poly.pdbx_strand_id
1 'polypeptide(L)'
;PQSIYIDCRATVEGECILENGVSIQGASRLKNSHIKANSVVEDAVIEDSSVGPMGRVRPNSVLKDTHIGNFVEVKKSTLNGVKAGHLSYLGDADIDEGTNIGAGTITCNYDGKNKYQTKIGKNVFIGSDTQLVAPLTIEDDVMIAAGSTITKDVAQGDLALSRTPMKTIKGFFYKFFGEK
;
A
#
# COMPACT_ATOMS: atom_id res chain seq x y z
N PRO A 1 -2.60 5.87 27.71
CA PRO A 1 -3.79 6.65 27.33
C PRO A 1 -3.47 8.12 27.03
N GLN A 2 -2.50 8.75 27.72
CA GLN A 2 -2.19 10.17 27.54
C GLN A 2 -1.54 10.52 26.18
N SER A 3 -1.08 9.53 25.44
CA SER A 3 -0.40 9.70 24.13
C SER A 3 -1.27 9.27 22.95
N ILE A 4 -2.52 8.90 23.15
CA ILE A 4 -3.45 8.45 22.11
C ILE A 4 -4.56 9.47 21.95
N TYR A 5 -4.88 9.82 20.70
CA TYR A 5 -6.04 10.63 20.37
C TYR A 5 -7.15 9.78 19.77
N ILE A 6 -8.35 9.89 20.25
CA ILE A 6 -9.55 9.24 19.67
C ILE A 6 -10.66 10.28 19.58
N ASP A 7 -11.15 10.53 18.37
CA ASP A 7 -12.31 11.39 18.12
C ASP A 7 -13.56 10.79 18.75
N CYS A 8 -14.42 11.61 19.33
CA CYS A 8 -15.66 11.16 19.99
C CYS A 8 -16.66 10.46 19.06
N ARG A 9 -16.50 10.61 17.73
CA ARG A 9 -17.32 9.94 16.71
C ARG A 9 -16.78 8.56 16.33
N ALA A 10 -15.54 8.24 16.72
CA ALA A 10 -14.93 6.96 16.41
C ALA A 10 -15.55 5.84 17.25
N THR A 11 -15.66 4.65 16.67
CA THR A 11 -16.09 3.43 17.35
C THR A 11 -14.96 2.42 17.41
N VAL A 12 -14.82 1.76 18.57
CA VAL A 12 -13.80 0.73 18.80
C VAL A 12 -14.52 -0.49 19.38
N GLU A 13 -14.47 -1.61 18.67
CA GLU A 13 -15.20 -2.83 19.00
C GLU A 13 -14.24 -4.03 19.06
N GLY A 14 -14.59 -5.01 19.92
CA GLY A 14 -13.82 -6.24 20.10
C GLY A 14 -12.43 -6.00 20.71
N GLU A 15 -11.46 -6.83 20.35
CA GLU A 15 -10.09 -6.74 20.88
C GLU A 15 -9.25 -5.79 20.01
N CYS A 16 -9.14 -4.53 20.42
CA CYS A 16 -8.30 -3.55 19.75
C CYS A 16 -7.09 -3.17 20.60
N ILE A 17 -5.92 -3.12 19.97
CA ILE A 17 -4.67 -2.64 20.57
C ILE A 17 -4.30 -1.32 19.90
N LEU A 18 -4.19 -0.26 20.69
CA LEU A 18 -3.73 1.06 20.24
C LEU A 18 -2.43 1.40 20.93
N GLU A 19 -1.35 1.49 20.16
CA GLU A 19 -0.03 1.80 20.70
C GLU A 19 0.18 3.32 20.88
N ASN A 20 1.32 3.69 21.44
CA ASN A 20 1.69 5.06 21.73
C ASN A 20 1.67 5.96 20.47
N GLY A 21 1.17 7.18 20.60
CA GLY A 21 1.13 8.17 19.51
C GLY A 21 0.09 7.92 18.43
N VAL A 22 -0.80 6.94 18.62
CA VAL A 22 -1.88 6.65 17.67
C VAL A 22 -2.91 7.79 17.66
N SER A 23 -3.40 8.14 16.48
CA SER A 23 -4.46 9.13 16.28
C SER A 23 -5.61 8.53 15.46
N ILE A 24 -6.78 8.38 16.09
CA ILE A 24 -8.01 7.93 15.45
C ILE A 24 -8.92 9.14 15.29
N GLN A 25 -9.17 9.53 14.05
CA GLN A 25 -9.85 10.77 13.69
C GLN A 25 -11.19 10.49 12.98
N GLY A 26 -12.10 11.46 13.08
CA GLY A 26 -13.38 11.41 12.42
C GLY A 26 -14.27 10.25 12.90
N ALA A 27 -15.16 9.78 12.04
CA ALA A 27 -16.06 8.66 12.30
C ALA A 27 -15.42 7.29 11.97
N SER A 28 -14.14 7.13 12.29
CA SER A 28 -13.43 5.86 12.06
C SER A 28 -14.02 4.72 12.87
N ARG A 29 -14.03 3.51 12.28
CA ARG A 29 -14.51 2.29 12.94
C ARG A 29 -13.38 1.28 13.00
N LEU A 30 -13.07 0.82 14.21
CA LEU A 30 -12.04 -0.19 14.46
C LEU A 30 -12.71 -1.42 15.08
N LYS A 31 -12.37 -2.60 14.57
CA LYS A 31 -12.83 -3.88 15.14
C LYS A 31 -11.71 -4.90 15.10
N ASN A 32 -11.41 -5.53 16.24
CA ASN A 32 -10.38 -6.58 16.37
C ASN A 32 -9.05 -6.20 15.72
N SER A 33 -8.56 -5.00 15.93
CA SER A 33 -7.46 -4.46 15.12
C SER A 33 -6.31 -3.91 15.97
N HIS A 34 -5.09 -3.99 15.42
CA HIS A 34 -3.89 -3.48 16.07
C HIS A 34 -3.36 -2.25 15.32
N ILE A 35 -3.51 -1.07 15.92
CA ILE A 35 -2.96 0.17 15.39
C ILE A 35 -1.65 0.47 16.13
N LYS A 36 -0.55 0.33 15.42
CA LYS A 36 0.80 0.45 15.95
C LYS A 36 1.24 1.91 16.06
N ALA A 37 2.31 2.10 16.80
CA ALA A 37 2.81 3.41 17.22
C ALA A 37 2.85 4.46 16.11
N ASN A 38 2.42 5.68 16.45
CA ASN A 38 2.43 6.87 15.58
C ASN A 38 1.65 6.72 14.26
N SER A 39 0.71 5.80 14.20
CA SER A 39 -0.17 5.65 13.03
C SER A 39 -1.39 6.56 13.13
N VAL A 40 -1.91 6.98 11.98
CA VAL A 40 -3.09 7.85 11.86
C VAL A 40 -4.17 7.13 11.05
N VAL A 41 -5.38 7.07 11.60
CA VAL A 41 -6.58 6.55 10.93
C VAL A 41 -7.63 7.64 10.93
N GLU A 42 -8.15 8.00 9.76
CA GLU A 42 -9.10 9.09 9.57
C GLU A 42 -10.29 8.64 8.72
N ASP A 43 -11.52 8.78 9.23
CA ASP A 43 -12.79 8.44 8.56
C ASP A 43 -12.70 7.13 7.75
N ALA A 44 -12.21 6.07 8.37
CA ALA A 44 -11.93 4.78 7.74
C ALA A 44 -12.48 3.61 8.55
N VAL A 45 -12.62 2.46 7.91
CA VAL A 45 -13.05 1.20 8.54
C VAL A 45 -11.88 0.22 8.57
N ILE A 46 -11.54 -0.29 9.75
CA ILE A 46 -10.44 -1.24 9.97
C ILE A 46 -10.99 -2.45 10.72
N GLU A 47 -11.02 -3.61 10.09
CA GLU A 47 -11.50 -4.86 10.68
C GLU A 47 -10.45 -5.95 10.58
N ASP A 48 -10.24 -6.69 11.68
CA ASP A 48 -9.31 -7.84 11.76
C ASP A 48 -7.94 -7.57 11.16
N SER A 49 -7.43 -6.32 11.33
CA SER A 49 -6.31 -5.77 10.57
C SER A 49 -5.25 -5.13 11.47
N SER A 50 -4.07 -4.91 10.90
CA SER A 50 -3.02 -4.15 11.58
C SER A 50 -2.49 -3.01 10.72
N VAL A 51 -2.23 -1.85 11.36
CA VAL A 51 -1.73 -0.64 10.71
C VAL A 51 -0.49 -0.11 11.41
N GLY A 52 0.59 0.11 10.69
CA GLY A 52 1.80 0.74 11.16
C GLY A 52 2.92 -0.21 11.60
N PRO A 53 3.92 0.33 12.33
CA PRO A 53 3.96 1.71 12.86
C PRO A 53 4.10 2.78 11.78
N MET A 54 3.73 4.03 12.12
CA MET A 54 3.79 5.18 11.20
C MET A 54 3.04 4.94 9.88
N GLY A 55 1.95 4.17 9.93
CA GLY A 55 1.03 3.99 8.80
C GLY A 55 -0.03 5.10 8.78
N ARG A 56 -0.55 5.40 7.60
CA ARG A 56 -1.63 6.37 7.45
C ARG A 56 -2.80 5.81 6.65
N VAL A 57 -3.96 5.72 7.26
CA VAL A 57 -5.21 5.36 6.58
C VAL A 57 -6.10 6.58 6.51
N ARG A 58 -6.41 7.01 5.29
CA ARG A 58 -7.15 8.24 4.99
C ARG A 58 -8.62 7.95 4.70
N PRO A 59 -9.45 9.03 4.64
CA PRO A 59 -10.90 8.91 4.49
C PRO A 59 -11.36 8.01 3.32
N ASN A 60 -12.49 7.35 3.56
CA ASN A 60 -13.14 6.43 2.62
C ASN A 60 -12.29 5.19 2.29
N SER A 61 -11.44 4.76 3.21
CA SER A 61 -10.68 3.51 3.09
C SER A 61 -11.29 2.41 3.96
N VAL A 62 -11.28 1.18 3.45
CA VAL A 62 -11.73 -0.02 4.15
C VAL A 62 -10.62 -1.06 4.12
N LEU A 63 -10.19 -1.51 5.29
CA LEU A 63 -9.22 -2.57 5.47
C LEU A 63 -9.87 -3.74 6.20
N LYS A 64 -9.78 -4.94 5.63
CA LYS A 64 -10.26 -6.17 6.25
C LYS A 64 -9.21 -7.25 6.10
N ASP A 65 -8.93 -8.01 7.18
CA ASP A 65 -7.91 -9.07 7.20
C ASP A 65 -6.55 -8.64 6.61
N THR A 66 -6.18 -7.36 6.80
CA THR A 66 -5.12 -6.68 6.05
C THR A 66 -3.97 -6.25 6.97
N HIS A 67 -2.74 -6.40 6.48
CA HIS A 67 -1.55 -5.92 7.17
C HIS A 67 -0.92 -4.73 6.43
N ILE A 68 -0.98 -3.55 7.03
CA ILE A 68 -0.32 -2.33 6.59
C ILE A 68 0.88 -2.06 7.48
N GLY A 69 2.06 -1.93 6.91
CA GLY A 69 3.31 -1.72 7.64
C GLY A 69 3.81 -0.28 7.65
N ASN A 70 5.14 -0.14 7.82
CA ASN A 70 5.79 1.15 8.00
C ASN A 70 5.68 2.07 6.78
N PHE A 71 5.28 3.33 7.01
CA PHE A 71 5.23 4.38 6.00
C PHE A 71 4.37 4.01 4.78
N VAL A 72 3.32 3.22 5.01
CA VAL A 72 2.31 2.95 3.99
C VAL A 72 1.16 3.92 4.17
N GLU A 73 0.77 4.56 3.08
CA GLU A 73 -0.41 5.41 3.04
C GLU A 73 -1.50 4.74 2.20
N VAL A 74 -2.70 4.62 2.76
CA VAL A 74 -3.90 4.11 2.07
C VAL A 74 -4.92 5.24 2.00
N LYS A 75 -5.51 5.47 0.81
CA LYS A 75 -6.48 6.54 0.60
C LYS A 75 -7.59 6.11 -0.34
N LYS A 76 -8.85 6.21 0.13
CA LYS A 76 -10.04 5.92 -0.68
C LYS A 76 -9.88 4.58 -1.42
N SER A 77 -9.56 3.54 -0.68
CA SER A 77 -9.23 2.21 -1.21
C SER A 77 -9.85 1.13 -0.36
N THR A 78 -10.17 0.01 -0.99
CA THR A 78 -10.64 -1.21 -0.32
C THR A 78 -9.55 -2.28 -0.42
N LEU A 79 -9.07 -2.74 0.73
CA LEU A 79 -8.06 -3.79 0.83
C LEU A 79 -8.64 -4.96 1.64
N ASN A 80 -8.67 -6.14 1.05
CA ASN A 80 -9.20 -7.35 1.68
C ASN A 80 -8.14 -8.45 1.64
N GLY A 81 -7.65 -8.90 2.79
CA GLY A 81 -6.63 -9.96 2.86
C GLY A 81 -5.27 -9.59 2.28
N VAL A 82 -4.89 -8.31 2.35
CA VAL A 82 -3.71 -7.74 1.67
C VAL A 82 -2.54 -7.57 2.63
N LYS A 83 -1.33 -7.78 2.12
CA LYS A 83 -0.09 -7.45 2.82
C LYS A 83 0.67 -6.34 2.10
N ALA A 84 0.81 -5.17 2.74
CA ALA A 84 1.59 -4.03 2.26
C ALA A 84 2.52 -3.54 3.38
N GLY A 85 3.73 -4.11 3.45
CA GLY A 85 4.62 -3.97 4.62
C GLY A 85 5.38 -2.65 4.71
N HIS A 86 5.68 -1.97 3.60
CA HIS A 86 6.66 -0.88 3.59
C HIS A 86 6.43 0.15 2.49
N LEU A 87 6.59 1.44 2.82
CA LEU A 87 6.90 2.54 1.91
C LEU A 87 6.02 2.62 0.65
N SER A 88 4.73 2.35 0.75
CA SER A 88 3.84 2.30 -0.41
C SER A 88 2.73 3.34 -0.33
N TYR A 89 2.27 3.82 -1.49
CA TYR A 89 1.06 4.62 -1.61
C TYR A 89 0.00 3.86 -2.38
N LEU A 90 -1.12 3.57 -1.71
CA LEU A 90 -2.27 2.85 -2.25
C LEU A 90 -3.49 3.77 -2.25
N GLY A 91 -3.68 4.51 -3.34
CA GLY A 91 -4.77 5.46 -3.51
C GLY A 91 -5.72 5.07 -4.62
N ASP A 92 -7.04 5.24 -4.38
CA ASP A 92 -8.12 4.91 -5.31
C ASP A 92 -7.95 3.48 -5.87
N ALA A 93 -7.73 2.49 -4.98
CA ALA A 93 -7.44 1.11 -5.34
C ALA A 93 -8.39 0.11 -4.67
N ASP A 94 -8.76 -0.93 -5.40
CA ASP A 94 -9.41 -2.14 -4.87
C ASP A 94 -8.43 -3.30 -5.00
N ILE A 95 -8.09 -3.94 -3.88
CA ILE A 95 -7.06 -4.98 -3.82
C ILE A 95 -7.61 -6.19 -3.05
N ASP A 96 -7.54 -7.35 -3.69
CA ASP A 96 -8.16 -8.57 -3.19
C ASP A 96 -7.17 -9.51 -2.47
N GLU A 97 -7.75 -10.57 -1.93
CA GLU A 97 -7.21 -11.54 -0.99
C GLU A 97 -5.90 -12.21 -1.47
N GLY A 98 -4.98 -12.39 -0.53
CA GLY A 98 -3.71 -13.07 -0.80
C GLY A 98 -2.68 -12.21 -1.53
N THR A 99 -3.02 -10.97 -1.85
CA THR A 99 -2.13 -10.08 -2.60
C THR A 99 -1.05 -9.49 -1.71
N ASN A 100 0.19 -9.54 -2.21
CA ASN A 100 1.36 -8.93 -1.58
C ASN A 100 1.83 -7.70 -2.37
N ILE A 101 1.90 -6.58 -1.70
CA ILE A 101 2.41 -5.31 -2.25
C ILE A 101 3.85 -5.12 -1.83
N GLY A 102 4.76 -5.10 -2.79
CA GLY A 102 6.19 -4.85 -2.57
C GLY A 102 6.47 -3.42 -2.13
N ALA A 103 7.58 -3.24 -1.39
CA ALA A 103 8.00 -1.94 -0.89
C ALA A 103 8.18 -0.91 -2.02
N GLY A 104 7.73 0.32 -1.82
CA GLY A 104 7.85 1.38 -2.82
C GLY A 104 6.82 1.29 -3.96
N THR A 105 5.79 0.48 -3.84
CA THR A 105 4.71 0.43 -4.82
C THR A 105 3.84 1.68 -4.73
N ILE A 106 3.52 2.26 -5.89
CA ILE A 106 2.66 3.43 -6.01
C ILE A 106 1.54 3.16 -7.00
N THR A 107 0.30 3.33 -6.58
CA THR A 107 -0.83 3.48 -7.49
C THR A 107 -0.82 4.91 -8.02
N CYS A 108 -0.41 5.10 -9.28
CA CYS A 108 -0.37 6.40 -9.93
C CYS A 108 -1.77 6.78 -10.38
N ASN A 109 -2.61 7.20 -9.42
CA ASN A 109 -4.05 7.40 -9.58
C ASN A 109 -4.46 8.78 -10.12
N TYR A 110 -3.51 9.69 -10.36
CA TYR A 110 -3.79 11.07 -10.75
C TYR A 110 -2.97 11.51 -11.97
N ASP A 111 -3.66 11.99 -13.02
CA ASP A 111 -3.05 12.42 -14.28
C ASP A 111 -2.75 13.94 -14.35
N GLY A 112 -2.94 14.66 -13.23
CA GLY A 112 -2.85 16.12 -13.17
C GLY A 112 -4.22 16.81 -13.23
N LYS A 113 -5.29 16.10 -13.64
CA LYS A 113 -6.65 16.63 -13.73
C LYS A 113 -7.69 15.69 -13.10
N ASN A 114 -7.64 14.40 -13.44
CA ASN A 114 -8.60 13.39 -13.01
C ASN A 114 -7.93 12.30 -12.17
N LYS A 115 -8.75 11.59 -11.39
CA LYS A 115 -8.33 10.41 -10.63
C LYS A 115 -8.95 9.17 -11.25
N TYR A 116 -8.15 8.10 -11.27
CA TYR A 116 -8.51 6.80 -11.83
C TYR A 116 -8.24 5.69 -10.83
N GLN A 117 -8.93 4.59 -11.01
CA GLN A 117 -8.88 3.44 -10.13
C GLN A 117 -7.88 2.39 -10.63
N THR A 118 -7.20 1.76 -9.68
CA THR A 118 -6.44 0.52 -9.88
C THR A 118 -7.21 -0.63 -9.26
N LYS A 119 -7.39 -1.74 -9.99
CA LYS A 119 -7.99 -2.99 -9.49
C LYS A 119 -6.92 -4.08 -9.51
N ILE A 120 -6.77 -4.78 -8.40
CA ILE A 120 -5.82 -5.87 -8.25
C ILE A 120 -6.58 -7.07 -7.70
N GLY A 121 -6.57 -8.16 -8.42
CA GLY A 121 -7.23 -9.41 -8.08
C GLY A 121 -6.56 -10.17 -6.94
N LYS A 122 -6.90 -11.46 -6.82
CA LYS A 122 -6.42 -12.36 -5.77
C LYS A 122 -5.06 -12.94 -6.08
N ASN A 123 -4.31 -13.28 -5.00
CA ASN A 123 -3.01 -13.96 -5.10
C ASN A 123 -1.99 -13.23 -5.99
N VAL A 124 -2.06 -11.90 -6.09
CA VAL A 124 -1.15 -11.12 -6.90
C VAL A 124 0.13 -10.81 -6.13
N PHE A 125 1.27 -10.97 -6.78
CA PHE A 125 2.56 -10.57 -6.23
C PHE A 125 3.09 -9.33 -6.96
N ILE A 126 3.05 -8.18 -6.29
CA ILE A 126 3.65 -6.95 -6.80
C ILE A 126 5.09 -6.84 -6.28
N GLY A 127 6.05 -6.84 -7.18
CA GLY A 127 7.47 -6.63 -6.85
C GLY A 127 7.74 -5.22 -6.36
N SER A 128 8.83 -5.05 -5.61
CA SER A 128 9.21 -3.74 -5.04
C SER A 128 9.48 -2.69 -6.12
N ASP A 129 9.31 -1.41 -5.78
CA ASP A 129 9.54 -0.25 -6.66
C ASP A 129 8.72 -0.33 -7.95
N THR A 130 7.43 -0.65 -7.81
CA THR A 130 6.50 -0.79 -8.94
C THR A 130 5.58 0.42 -9.02
N GLN A 131 5.43 0.98 -10.23
CA GLN A 131 4.49 2.05 -10.53
C GLN A 131 3.28 1.47 -11.29
N LEU A 132 2.08 1.59 -10.73
CA LEU A 132 0.84 1.11 -11.32
C LEU A 132 0.05 2.30 -11.85
N VAL A 133 0.10 2.54 -13.17
CA VAL A 133 -0.49 3.73 -13.80
C VAL A 133 -1.97 3.48 -14.10
N ALA A 134 -2.83 4.08 -13.29
CA ALA A 134 -4.28 3.96 -13.44
C ALA A 134 -4.84 4.77 -14.64
N PRO A 135 -5.97 4.35 -15.27
CA PRO A 135 -6.76 3.18 -14.89
C PRO A 135 -6.06 1.87 -15.25
N LEU A 136 -6.13 0.88 -14.34
CA LEU A 136 -5.40 -0.38 -14.49
C LEU A 136 -6.15 -1.53 -13.82
N THR A 137 -6.21 -2.66 -14.48
CA THR A 137 -6.69 -3.92 -13.91
C THR A 137 -5.59 -4.98 -13.97
N ILE A 138 -5.27 -5.57 -12.83
CA ILE A 138 -4.39 -6.73 -12.70
C ILE A 138 -5.28 -7.88 -12.24
N GLU A 139 -5.40 -8.92 -13.06
CA GLU A 139 -6.25 -10.07 -12.75
C GLU A 139 -5.63 -10.97 -11.68
N ASP A 140 -6.29 -12.07 -11.35
CA ASP A 140 -5.85 -13.02 -10.32
C ASP A 140 -4.54 -13.72 -10.72
N ASP A 141 -3.79 -14.20 -9.70
CA ASP A 141 -2.61 -15.05 -9.90
C ASP A 141 -1.48 -14.40 -10.74
N VAL A 142 -1.39 -13.07 -10.76
CA VAL A 142 -0.40 -12.31 -11.53
C VAL A 142 0.86 -12.05 -10.71
N MET A 143 2.00 -12.04 -11.40
CA MET A 143 3.26 -11.55 -10.85
C MET A 143 3.71 -10.29 -11.60
N ILE A 144 4.04 -9.23 -10.86
CA ILE A 144 4.70 -8.03 -11.41
C ILE A 144 6.16 -8.02 -10.94
N ALA A 145 7.08 -7.96 -11.87
CA ALA A 145 8.51 -7.92 -11.54
C ALA A 145 8.91 -6.57 -10.92
N ALA A 146 9.79 -6.62 -9.91
CA ALA A 146 10.29 -5.41 -9.25
C ALA A 146 10.88 -4.39 -10.23
N GLY A 147 10.73 -3.10 -9.92
CA GLY A 147 11.22 -1.99 -10.75
C GLY A 147 10.44 -1.83 -12.05
N SER A 148 9.17 -2.20 -12.09
CA SER A 148 8.34 -2.12 -13.29
C SER A 148 7.37 -0.93 -13.24
N THR A 149 7.09 -0.34 -14.41
CA THR A 149 6.00 0.63 -14.61
C THR A 149 4.93 -0.04 -15.47
N ILE A 150 3.78 -0.32 -14.90
CA ILE A 150 2.69 -1.04 -15.54
C ILE A 150 1.64 -0.02 -16.02
N THR A 151 1.40 0.01 -17.32
CA THR A 151 0.52 0.99 -18.00
C THR A 151 -0.61 0.33 -18.78
N LYS A 152 -0.73 -0.99 -18.70
CA LYS A 152 -1.77 -1.78 -19.38
C LYS A 152 -2.23 -2.90 -18.46
N ASP A 153 -3.47 -3.31 -18.62
CA ASP A 153 -4.05 -4.44 -17.90
C ASP A 153 -3.20 -5.71 -18.07
N VAL A 154 -3.16 -6.53 -17.02
CA VAL A 154 -2.40 -7.78 -16.98
C VAL A 154 -3.36 -8.93 -16.74
N ALA A 155 -3.35 -9.89 -17.64
CA ALA A 155 -4.25 -11.04 -17.60
C ALA A 155 -3.82 -12.07 -16.56
N GLN A 156 -4.78 -12.87 -16.12
CA GLN A 156 -4.58 -13.91 -15.13
C GLN A 156 -3.43 -14.87 -15.48
N GLY A 157 -2.59 -15.16 -14.50
CA GLY A 157 -1.47 -16.07 -14.61
C GLY A 157 -0.21 -15.51 -15.26
N ASP A 158 -0.23 -14.24 -15.65
CA ASP A 158 0.88 -13.60 -16.36
C ASP A 158 1.97 -13.08 -15.42
N LEU A 159 3.20 -13.04 -15.95
CA LEU A 159 4.29 -12.22 -15.42
C LEU A 159 4.43 -10.95 -16.26
N ALA A 160 4.19 -9.79 -15.68
CA ALA A 160 4.47 -8.52 -16.33
C ALA A 160 5.77 -7.87 -15.83
N LEU A 161 6.54 -7.34 -16.77
CA LEU A 161 7.77 -6.60 -16.49
C LEU A 161 7.97 -5.47 -17.51
N SER A 162 8.44 -4.31 -17.05
CA SER A 162 8.74 -3.17 -17.92
C SER A 162 10.02 -2.48 -17.44
N ARG A 163 11.13 -3.15 -17.53
CA ARG A 163 12.46 -2.60 -17.17
C ARG A 163 13.45 -2.76 -18.30
N THR A 164 14.30 -1.74 -18.41
CA THR A 164 15.41 -1.75 -19.38
C THR A 164 16.39 -2.88 -19.05
N PRO A 165 16.88 -3.65 -20.05
CA PRO A 165 17.96 -4.61 -19.84
C PRO A 165 19.18 -3.97 -19.17
N MET A 166 19.73 -4.64 -18.17
CA MET A 166 20.90 -4.16 -17.44
C MET A 166 22.09 -4.00 -18.38
N LYS A 167 22.77 -2.85 -18.32
CA LYS A 167 24.03 -2.59 -19.04
C LYS A 167 25.13 -2.26 -18.03
N THR A 168 26.26 -2.94 -18.15
CA THR A 168 27.48 -2.65 -17.36
C THR A 168 28.56 -2.04 -18.23
N ILE A 169 29.26 -1.03 -17.70
CA ILE A 169 30.42 -0.41 -18.34
C ILE A 169 31.63 -0.70 -17.45
N LYS A 170 32.46 -1.61 -17.92
CA LYS A 170 33.64 -2.06 -17.17
C LYS A 170 34.61 -0.89 -16.92
N GLY A 171 35.07 -0.75 -15.67
CA GLY A 171 36.06 0.25 -15.29
C GLY A 171 35.55 1.69 -15.26
N PHE A 172 34.23 1.94 -15.44
CA PHE A 172 33.67 3.30 -15.45
C PHE A 172 33.96 4.07 -14.16
N PHE A 173 33.91 3.38 -13.01
CA PHE A 173 34.23 4.00 -11.72
C PHE A 173 35.63 4.62 -11.71
N TYR A 174 36.65 3.85 -12.11
CA TYR A 174 38.03 4.32 -12.15
C TYR A 174 38.25 5.40 -13.18
N LYS A 175 37.55 5.32 -14.32
CA LYS A 175 37.58 6.39 -15.33
C LYS A 175 37.05 7.71 -14.81
N PHE A 176 36.01 7.67 -13.93
CA PHE A 176 35.34 8.85 -13.40
C PHE A 176 36.05 9.43 -12.16
N PHE A 177 36.46 8.57 -11.21
CA PHE A 177 37.04 8.98 -9.94
C PHE A 177 38.57 8.85 -9.86
N GLY A 178 39.23 8.26 -10.85
CA GLY A 178 40.65 7.88 -10.82
C GLY A 178 40.90 6.57 -10.09
N GLU A 179 42.06 5.97 -10.33
CA GLU A 179 42.57 4.87 -9.49
C GLU A 179 43.07 5.46 -8.17
N LYS A 180 42.76 4.76 -7.04
CA LYS A 180 43.29 5.10 -5.73
C LYS A 180 44.63 4.43 -5.54
#